data_e070ec7698f519a2b4b2a62e99a8cda1
#
_entry.id   e070ec7698f519a2b4b2a62e99a8cda1
#
_cell.length_a   1.000
_cell.length_b   1.000
_cell.length_c   1.000
_cell.angle_alpha   90.00
_cell.angle_beta   90.00
_cell.angle_gamma   90.00
#
_symmetry.space_group_name_H-M   'P 1'
#
loop_
_entity.id
_entity.type
_entity.pdbx_description
1 polymer ?
#
loop_
_entity_poly.entity_id
_entity_poly.type
_entity_poly.pdbx_seq_one_letter_code
_entity_poly.pdbx_strand_id
1 'polypeptide(L)'
;MIYKDFLKICNDCGLTFDKSTAKFNETAVAAFWFYELMDNKEDKKNYEKTGTALIIDDNCRILSSNEDIEEAKAKIQERMKSIKKQAVDERIDDLNKDFV
;
A
#
# COMPACT_ATOMS: atom_id res chain seq x y z
N MET A 1 2.57 3.47 14.55
CA MET A 1 1.99 4.74 14.02
C MET A 1 0.49 4.75 14.23
N ILE A 2 -0.14 5.90 14.12
CA ILE A 2 -1.60 5.99 14.13
C ILE A 2 -2.15 5.85 12.70
N TYR A 3 -3.39 5.40 12.60
CA TYR A 3 -4.03 5.14 11.30
C TYR A 3 -4.09 6.39 10.41
N LYS A 4 -4.33 7.56 11.00
CA LYS A 4 -4.36 8.84 10.30
C LYS A 4 -3.04 9.11 9.55
N ASP A 5 -1.91 8.83 10.19
CA ASP A 5 -0.59 9.00 9.57
C ASP A 5 -0.39 8.04 8.40
N PHE A 6 -0.86 6.79 8.52
CA PHE A 6 -0.84 5.82 7.43
C PHE A 6 -1.65 6.31 6.23
N LEU A 7 -2.86 6.81 6.47
CA LEU A 7 -3.72 7.35 5.41
C LEU A 7 -3.04 8.54 4.71
N LYS A 8 -2.40 9.42 5.47
CA LYS A 8 -1.69 10.57 4.92
C LYS A 8 -0.51 10.14 4.03
N ILE A 9 0.28 9.18 4.48
CA ILE A 9 1.39 8.64 3.68
C ILE A 9 0.89 8.08 2.37
N CYS A 10 -0.15 7.26 2.39
CA CYS A 10 -0.71 6.65 1.20
C CYS A 10 -1.29 7.69 0.25
N ASN A 11 -1.98 8.70 0.78
CA ASN A 11 -2.52 9.79 -0.02
C ASN A 11 -1.41 10.61 -0.68
N ASP A 12 -0.35 10.91 0.05
CA ASP A 12 0.83 11.63 -0.46
C ASP A 12 1.52 10.85 -1.58
N CYS A 13 1.48 9.52 -1.53
CA CYS A 13 2.04 8.65 -2.57
C CYS A 13 1.09 8.43 -3.74
N GLY A 14 -0.15 8.93 -3.68
CA GLY A 14 -1.12 8.78 -4.75
C GLY A 14 -1.82 7.43 -4.78
N LEU A 15 -1.88 6.74 -3.65
CA LEU A 15 -2.58 5.45 -3.55
C LEU A 15 -4.08 5.65 -3.38
N THR A 16 -4.84 4.67 -3.84
CA THR A 16 -6.28 4.59 -3.61
C THR A 16 -6.58 3.54 -2.56
N PHE A 17 -7.73 3.67 -1.88
CA PHE A 17 -8.13 2.74 -0.84
C PHE A 17 -9.31 1.90 -1.28
N ASP A 18 -9.20 0.59 -1.02
CA ASP A 18 -10.31 -0.36 -1.13
C ASP A 18 -10.42 -1.03 0.23
N LYS A 19 -11.42 -0.60 1.02
CA LYS A 19 -11.58 -0.98 2.44
C LYS A 19 -10.36 -0.49 3.24
N SER A 20 -9.54 -1.38 3.80
CA SER A 20 -8.33 -1.03 4.56
C SER A 20 -7.04 -1.27 3.78
N THR A 21 -7.15 -1.56 2.48
CA THR A 21 -6.00 -1.85 1.62
C THR A 21 -5.70 -0.67 0.71
N ALA A 22 -4.45 -0.21 0.71
CA ALA A 22 -3.97 0.82 -0.20
C ALA A 22 -3.48 0.17 -1.49
N LYS A 23 -3.91 0.70 -2.63
CA LYS A 23 -3.61 0.14 -3.95
C LYS A 23 -3.00 1.18 -4.88
N PHE A 24 -2.17 0.71 -5.76
CA PHE A 24 -1.58 1.48 -6.85
C PHE A 24 -1.84 0.75 -8.17
N ASN A 25 -2.53 1.40 -9.13
CA ASN A 25 -2.94 0.79 -10.39
C ASN A 25 -3.67 -0.55 -10.18
N GLU A 26 -4.59 -0.58 -9.23
CA GLU A 26 -5.38 -1.76 -8.86
C GLU A 26 -4.57 -2.90 -8.21
N THR A 27 -3.27 -2.68 -7.98
CA THR A 27 -2.40 -3.66 -7.32
C THR A 27 -2.23 -3.30 -5.84
N ALA A 28 -2.39 -4.27 -4.96
CA ALA A 28 -2.24 -4.08 -3.52
C ALA A 28 -0.80 -3.68 -3.18
N VAL A 29 -0.65 -2.64 -2.35
CA VAL A 29 0.65 -2.10 -1.93
C VAL A 29 0.83 -2.24 -0.43
N ALA A 30 -0.15 -1.81 0.35
CA ALA A 30 -0.04 -1.77 1.81
C ALA A 30 -1.41 -1.92 2.47
N ALA A 31 -1.39 -2.34 3.72
CA ALA A 31 -2.58 -2.41 4.56
C ALA A 31 -2.20 -1.96 5.96
N PHE A 32 -3.19 -1.59 6.77
CA PHE A 32 -2.95 -1.18 8.14
C PHE A 32 -3.48 -2.23 9.11
N TRP A 33 -2.63 -2.67 10.02
CA TRP A 33 -2.98 -3.61 11.07
C TRP A 33 -3.16 -2.86 12.38
N PHE A 34 -4.39 -2.84 12.89
CA PHE A 34 -4.73 -2.19 14.16
C PHE A 34 -4.32 -3.10 15.33
N TYR A 35 -3.71 -2.51 16.36
CA TYR A 35 -3.40 -3.24 17.59
C TYR A 35 -4.65 -3.38 18.48
N GLU A 36 -5.62 -2.51 18.30
CA GLU A 36 -6.89 -2.50 19.04
C GLU A 36 -8.05 -2.81 18.11
N LEU A 37 -9.13 -3.35 18.66
CA LEU A 37 -10.35 -3.59 17.88
C LEU A 37 -10.94 -2.27 17.40
N MET A 38 -11.41 -2.23 16.15
CA MET A 38 -12.12 -1.09 15.62
C MET A 38 -13.54 -1.04 16.18
N ASP A 39 -13.96 0.12 16.69
CA ASP A 39 -15.28 0.29 17.23
C ASP A 39 -16.36 0.24 16.14
N ASN A 40 -16.18 1.06 15.09
CA ASN A 40 -17.04 1.10 13.93
C ASN A 40 -16.22 1.61 12.76
N LYS A 41 -16.44 1.07 11.56
CA LYS A 41 -15.66 1.43 10.37
C LYS A 41 -15.70 2.91 10.01
N GLU A 42 -16.78 3.61 10.41
CA GLU A 42 -16.98 5.03 10.12
C GLU A 42 -16.65 5.94 11.30
N ASP A 43 -16.23 5.40 12.44
CA ASP A 43 -15.92 6.20 13.61
C ASP A 43 -14.58 6.91 13.45
N LYS A 44 -14.60 8.24 13.64
CA LYS A 44 -13.40 9.08 13.60
C LYS A 44 -12.37 8.67 14.65
N LYS A 45 -12.76 8.02 15.72
CA LYS A 45 -11.84 7.49 16.74
C LYS A 45 -10.85 6.48 16.17
N ASN A 46 -11.22 5.78 15.10
CA ASN A 46 -10.32 4.83 14.45
C ASN A 46 -9.07 5.49 13.87
N TYR A 47 -9.16 6.76 13.46
CA TYR A 47 -8.02 7.50 12.90
C TYR A 47 -6.90 7.73 13.91
N GLU A 48 -7.20 7.74 15.19
CA GLU A 48 -6.22 7.93 16.27
C GLU A 48 -5.71 6.62 16.85
N LYS A 49 -6.23 5.48 16.40
CA LYS A 49 -5.78 4.16 16.88
C LYS A 49 -4.42 3.82 16.33
N THR A 50 -3.61 3.18 17.16
CA THR A 50 -2.26 2.76 16.79
C THR A 50 -2.28 1.41 16.07
N GLY A 51 -1.26 1.21 15.27
CA GLY A 51 -1.08 -0.02 14.51
C GLY A 51 0.24 0.00 13.74
N THR A 52 0.37 -0.91 12.81
CA THR A 52 1.55 -1.01 11.95
C THR A 52 1.16 -1.02 10.48
N ALA A 53 1.98 -0.41 9.64
CA ALA A 53 1.82 -0.46 8.19
C ALA A 53 2.41 -1.76 7.66
N LEU A 54 1.59 -2.58 7.02
CA LEU A 54 2.01 -3.82 6.38
C LEU A 54 2.22 -3.56 4.90
N ILE A 55 3.41 -3.88 4.40
CA ILE A 55 3.67 -3.85 2.97
C ILE A 55 3.35 -5.24 2.42
N ILE A 56 2.50 -5.30 1.40
CA ILE A 56 1.97 -6.54 0.86
C ILE A 56 2.27 -6.69 -0.63
N ASP A 57 2.29 -7.93 -1.10
CA ASP A 57 2.47 -8.23 -2.52
C ASP A 57 1.11 -8.36 -3.26
N ASP A 58 1.15 -8.75 -4.52
CA ASP A 58 -0.05 -8.89 -5.36
C ASP A 58 -1.04 -9.92 -4.81
N ASN A 59 -0.58 -10.87 -4.02
CA ASN A 59 -1.38 -11.92 -3.41
C ASN A 59 -1.78 -11.58 -1.96
N CYS A 60 -1.58 -10.34 -1.54
CA CYS A 60 -1.85 -9.85 -0.19
C CYS A 60 -1.00 -10.56 0.88
N ARG A 61 0.19 -11.05 0.51
CA ARG A 61 1.14 -11.61 1.46
C ARG A 61 1.97 -10.50 2.08
N ILE A 62 2.23 -10.59 3.37
CA ILE A 62 2.98 -9.58 4.10
C ILE A 62 4.47 -9.68 3.75
N LEU A 63 5.00 -8.60 3.19
CA LEU A 63 6.43 -8.49 2.87
C LEU A 63 7.22 -7.86 4.02
N SER A 64 6.65 -6.85 4.67
CA SER A 64 7.26 -6.22 5.83
C SER A 64 6.21 -5.53 6.70
N SER A 65 6.58 -5.26 7.95
CA SER A 65 5.77 -4.58 8.94
C SER A 65 6.55 -3.37 9.45
N ASN A 66 5.98 -2.18 9.39
CA ASN A 66 6.68 -0.93 9.67
C ASN A 66 5.86 -0.06 10.60
N GLU A 67 6.44 0.27 11.77
CA GLU A 67 5.81 1.14 12.76
C GLU A 67 6.21 2.61 12.59
N ASP A 68 7.36 2.87 11.94
CA ASP A 68 7.87 4.20 11.71
C ASP A 68 7.29 4.80 10.41
N ILE A 69 6.89 6.07 10.48
CA ILE A 69 6.26 6.78 9.37
C ILE A 69 7.18 6.87 8.16
N GLU A 70 8.43 7.27 8.37
CA GLU A 70 9.40 7.43 7.28
C GLU A 70 9.76 6.10 6.64
N GLU A 71 9.95 5.06 7.45
CA GLU A 71 10.25 3.72 6.98
C GLU A 71 9.08 3.16 6.16
N ALA A 72 7.84 3.31 6.67
CA ALA A 72 6.65 2.89 5.95
C ALA A 72 6.53 3.59 4.60
N LYS A 73 6.76 4.89 4.56
CA LYS A 73 6.71 5.68 3.32
C LYS A 73 7.76 5.19 2.32
N ALA A 74 9.00 4.96 2.77
CA ALA A 74 10.07 4.45 1.91
C ALA A 74 9.72 3.08 1.31
N LYS A 75 9.16 2.19 2.12
CA LYS A 75 8.75 0.85 1.67
C LYS A 75 7.59 0.90 0.69
N ILE A 76 6.62 1.78 0.92
CA ILE A 76 5.51 2.00 -0.02
C ILE A 76 6.04 2.49 -1.37
N GLN A 77 6.95 3.46 -1.36
CA GLN A 77 7.55 3.98 -2.58
C GLN A 77 8.35 2.92 -3.35
N GLU A 78 9.09 2.09 -2.62
CA GLU A 78 9.84 0.96 -3.20
C GLU A 78 8.89 -0.04 -3.87
N ARG A 79 7.78 -0.38 -3.20
CA ARG A 79 6.76 -1.27 -3.76
C ARG A 79 6.12 -0.66 -5.02
N MET A 80 5.83 0.63 -5.02
CA MET A 80 5.28 1.33 -6.18
C MET A 80 6.24 1.30 -7.38
N LYS A 81 7.53 1.47 -7.15
CA LYS A 81 8.55 1.36 -8.19
C LYS A 81 8.57 -0.03 -8.81
N SER A 82 8.45 -1.06 -7.99
CA SER A 82 8.38 -2.44 -8.46
C SER A 82 7.18 -2.66 -9.38
N ILE A 83 6.02 -2.14 -9.01
CA ILE A 83 4.79 -2.24 -9.82
C ILE A 83 4.96 -1.49 -11.16
N LYS A 84 5.52 -0.29 -11.14
CA LYS A 84 5.77 0.48 -12.37
C LYS A 84 6.73 -0.25 -13.30
N LYS A 85 7.77 -0.86 -12.75
CA LYS A 85 8.76 -1.61 -13.53
C LYS A 85 8.11 -2.82 -14.21
N GLN A 86 7.27 -3.57 -13.50
CA GLN A 86 6.54 -4.69 -14.07
C GLN A 86 5.64 -4.26 -15.24
N ALA A 87 4.91 -3.15 -15.07
CA ALA A 87 4.04 -2.63 -16.13
C ALA A 87 4.83 -2.25 -17.39
N VAL A 88 6.02 -1.64 -17.23
CA VAL A 88 6.89 -1.30 -18.36
C VAL A 88 7.43 -2.55 -19.04
N ASP A 89 7.90 -3.53 -18.26
CA ASP A 89 8.43 -4.79 -18.80
C ASP A 89 7.35 -5.56 -19.57
N GLU A 90 6.13 -5.59 -19.09
CA GLU A 90 4.99 -6.21 -19.79
C GLU A 90 4.69 -5.53 -21.12
N ARG A 91 4.75 -4.20 -21.18
CA ARG A 91 4.56 -3.44 -22.43
C ARG A 91 5.64 -3.73 -23.45
N ILE A 92 6.88 -3.86 -23.00
CA ILE A 92 8.01 -4.21 -23.89
C ILE A 92 7.81 -5.60 -24.49
N ASP A 93 7.39 -6.57 -23.69
CA ASP A 93 7.12 -7.92 -24.17
C ASP A 93 5.99 -7.94 -25.19
N ASP A 94 4.91 -7.20 -24.97
CA ASP A 94 3.79 -7.10 -25.92
C ASP A 94 4.23 -6.47 -27.24
N LEU A 95 5.06 -5.43 -27.19
CA LEU A 95 5.61 -4.81 -28.39
C LEU A 95 6.51 -5.76 -29.17
N ASN A 96 7.30 -6.56 -28.48
CA ASN A 96 8.17 -7.56 -29.13
C ASN A 96 7.38 -8.67 -29.81
N LYS A 97 6.23 -9.03 -29.25
CA LYS A 97 5.34 -10.04 -29.87
C LYS A 97 4.74 -9.55 -31.17
N ASP A 98 4.46 -8.26 -31.29
CA ASP A 98 3.90 -7.67 -32.51
C ASP A 98 4.90 -7.64 -33.67
N PHE A 99 6.20 -7.77 -33.39
CA PHE A 99 7.26 -7.77 -34.40
C PHE A 99 7.72 -9.17 -34.84
N VAL A 100 7.11 -10.20 -34.31
CA VAL A 100 7.37 -11.59 -34.67
C VAL A 100 6.23 -12.13 -35.54
#